data_099d9e26f77618ce37838c8a25845b2a
#
_entry.id   099d9e26f77618ce37838c8a25845b2a
#
_cell.length_a   1.000
_cell.length_b   1.000
_cell.length_c   1.000
_cell.angle_alpha   90.00
_cell.angle_beta   90.00
_cell.angle_gamma   90.00
#
_symmetry.space_group_name_H-M   'P 1'
#
loop_
_entity.id
_entity.type
_entity.pdbx_description
1 polymer ?
#
loop_
_entity_poly.entity_id
_entity_poly.type
_entity_poly.pdbx_seq_one_letter_code
_entity_poly.pdbx_strand_id
1 'polypeptide(L)'
;MEKLTVNIELNDVTLIGNLNQPANPRALVIFAHGSGSSRLSPRNNYVADILNQHHITTLLTDLLTPEEDEVYENRFNTDLLTDRLIRVTEKMLEQIAFDVLPIGYFGASTGAASALDAAAFLGDTVKAVVCRGGRVDMAKNLSEVKAQVLLIVGSRDLPVIDLNQKAYESMRTKKKMYAVEGASHLFEEPGSLEEVANAAADWFELHLCNQTLTENTP
;
A
#
# COMPACT_ATOMS: atom_id res chain seq x y z
N MET A 1 -21.56 -0.37 -3.37
CA MET A 1 -20.14 -0.07 -3.67
C MET A 1 -20.08 0.74 -4.95
N GLU A 2 -19.47 1.90 -4.91
CA GLU A 2 -19.21 2.74 -6.07
C GLU A 2 -17.81 2.43 -6.61
N LYS A 3 -17.67 2.25 -7.92
CA LYS A 3 -16.38 2.03 -8.60
C LYS A 3 -16.21 3.11 -9.66
N LEU A 4 -15.21 3.94 -9.51
CA LEU A 4 -14.93 5.09 -10.38
C LEU A 4 -13.51 5.01 -10.92
N THR A 5 -13.35 5.33 -12.19
CA THR A 5 -12.03 5.71 -12.72
C THR A 5 -11.89 7.22 -12.57
N VAL A 6 -10.85 7.65 -11.88
CA VAL A 6 -10.60 9.06 -11.55
C VAL A 6 -9.30 9.54 -12.16
N ASN A 7 -9.30 10.80 -12.60
CA ASN A 7 -8.09 11.50 -12.98
C ASN A 7 -7.56 12.24 -11.73
N ILE A 8 -6.31 12.00 -11.39
CA ILE A 8 -5.62 12.62 -10.27
C ILE A 8 -4.67 13.65 -10.85
N GLU A 9 -5.11 14.90 -10.84
CA GLU A 9 -4.34 16.01 -11.38
C GLU A 9 -3.27 16.44 -10.37
N LEU A 10 -2.03 16.18 -10.69
CA LEU A 10 -0.84 16.71 -10.03
C LEU A 10 -0.35 17.91 -10.87
N ASN A 11 0.50 18.78 -10.30
CA ASN A 11 0.88 20.03 -10.96
C ASN A 11 1.52 19.85 -12.36
N ASP A 12 2.19 18.74 -12.59
CA ASP A 12 3.00 18.44 -13.77
C ASP A 12 2.47 17.25 -14.60
N VAL A 13 1.67 16.37 -14.00
CA VAL A 13 1.11 15.19 -14.65
C VAL A 13 -0.30 14.89 -14.16
N THR A 14 -1.05 14.15 -14.96
CA THR A 14 -2.32 13.55 -14.55
C THR A 14 -2.16 12.04 -14.49
N LEU A 15 -2.38 11.47 -13.31
CA LEU A 15 -2.38 10.03 -13.10
C LEU A 15 -3.81 9.49 -13.15
N ILE A 16 -3.94 8.20 -13.46
CA ILE A 16 -5.25 7.54 -13.49
C ILE A 16 -5.35 6.61 -12.29
N GLY A 17 -6.49 6.68 -11.57
CA GLY A 17 -6.79 5.80 -10.45
C GLY A 17 -8.14 5.10 -10.59
N ASN A 18 -8.26 3.92 -10.00
CA ASN A 18 -9.53 3.24 -9.77
C ASN A 18 -9.89 3.38 -8.29
N LEU A 19 -10.89 4.20 -8.02
CA LEU A 19 -11.42 4.43 -6.68
C LEU A 19 -12.62 3.52 -6.46
N ASN A 20 -12.51 2.62 -5.47
CA ASN A 20 -13.60 1.74 -5.08
C ASN A 20 -14.06 2.13 -3.67
N GLN A 21 -15.28 2.66 -3.56
CA GLN A 21 -15.82 3.18 -2.30
C GLN A 21 -17.01 2.34 -1.84
N PRO A 22 -16.89 1.59 -0.73
CA PRO A 22 -18.00 0.91 -0.11
C PRO A 22 -18.96 1.90 0.58
N ALA A 23 -20.17 1.47 0.89
CA ALA A 23 -21.03 2.24 1.77
C ALA A 23 -20.40 2.33 3.17
N ASN A 24 -20.49 3.53 3.81
CA ASN A 24 -19.96 3.80 5.15
C ASN A 24 -18.47 3.42 5.27
N PRO A 25 -17.59 4.06 4.51
CA PRO A 25 -16.16 3.75 4.54
C PRO A 25 -15.56 4.09 5.91
N ARG A 26 -14.62 3.24 6.37
CA ARG A 26 -13.96 3.37 7.67
C ARG A 26 -12.49 3.79 7.55
N ALA A 27 -11.90 3.62 6.39
CA ALA A 27 -10.51 3.97 6.08
C ALA A 27 -10.32 4.12 4.57
N LEU A 28 -9.19 4.71 4.18
CA LEU A 28 -8.71 4.75 2.79
C LEU A 28 -7.37 4.02 2.70
N VAL A 29 -7.25 3.06 1.77
CA VAL A 29 -5.99 2.40 1.44
C VAL A 29 -5.60 2.73 0.01
N ILE A 30 -4.42 3.33 -0.17
CA ILE A 30 -3.85 3.67 -1.48
C ILE A 30 -2.83 2.59 -1.86
N PHE A 31 -2.93 2.10 -3.09
CA PHE A 31 -2.10 1.00 -3.61
C PHE A 31 -0.92 1.54 -4.41
N ALA A 32 0.28 1.13 -4.03
CA ALA A 32 1.51 1.32 -4.80
C ALA A 32 1.86 0.01 -5.51
N HIS A 33 1.71 0.00 -6.84
CA HIS A 33 1.99 -1.18 -7.65
C HIS A 33 3.50 -1.43 -7.85
N GLY A 34 3.87 -2.66 -8.20
CA GLY A 34 5.25 -3.02 -8.53
C GLY A 34 5.66 -2.61 -9.94
N SER A 35 6.96 -2.73 -10.24
CA SER A 35 7.54 -2.45 -11.56
C SER A 35 6.85 -3.26 -12.66
N GLY A 36 6.54 -2.61 -13.79
CA GLY A 36 5.84 -3.22 -14.93
C GLY A 36 4.39 -3.63 -14.65
N SER A 37 3.80 -3.10 -13.57
CA SER A 37 2.40 -3.29 -13.18
C SER A 37 1.66 -1.95 -13.26
N SER A 38 0.38 -1.94 -12.90
CA SER A 38 -0.48 -0.75 -12.94
C SER A 38 -1.67 -0.90 -11.97
N ARG A 39 -2.55 0.11 -11.94
CA ARG A 39 -3.86 0.03 -11.28
C ARG A 39 -4.72 -1.16 -11.74
N LEU A 40 -4.42 -1.74 -12.90
CA LEU A 40 -5.15 -2.88 -13.48
C LEU A 40 -4.63 -4.25 -13.01
N SER A 41 -3.61 -4.29 -12.14
CA SER A 41 -3.06 -5.54 -11.59
C SER A 41 -4.16 -6.46 -11.05
N PRO A 42 -4.37 -7.66 -11.60
CA PRO A 42 -5.42 -8.57 -11.10
C PRO A 42 -5.22 -8.92 -9.63
N ARG A 43 -3.96 -9.10 -9.18
CA ARG A 43 -3.63 -9.42 -7.79
C ARG A 43 -3.96 -8.28 -6.83
N ASN A 44 -3.63 -7.05 -7.20
CA ASN A 44 -3.95 -5.89 -6.35
C ASN A 44 -5.46 -5.62 -6.32
N ASN A 45 -6.16 -5.80 -7.46
CA ASN A 45 -7.61 -5.68 -7.51
C ASN A 45 -8.30 -6.73 -6.64
N TYR A 46 -7.79 -7.99 -6.62
CA TYR A 46 -8.31 -9.02 -5.73
C TYR A 46 -8.20 -8.61 -4.24
N VAL A 47 -7.02 -8.12 -3.82
CA VAL A 47 -6.84 -7.63 -2.45
C VAL A 47 -7.77 -6.44 -2.17
N ALA A 48 -7.89 -5.50 -3.11
CA ALA A 48 -8.77 -4.34 -2.97
C ALA A 48 -10.25 -4.76 -2.80
N ASP A 49 -10.71 -5.76 -3.56
CA ASP A 49 -12.09 -6.25 -3.44
C ASP A 49 -12.35 -6.88 -2.04
N ILE A 50 -11.38 -7.56 -1.44
CA ILE A 50 -11.48 -8.04 -0.06
C ILE A 50 -11.50 -6.87 0.93
N LEU A 51 -10.60 -5.88 0.79
CA LEU A 51 -10.62 -4.69 1.66
C LEU A 51 -11.94 -3.93 1.57
N ASN A 52 -12.53 -3.84 0.38
CA ASN A 52 -13.84 -3.19 0.21
C ASN A 52 -14.97 -3.93 0.95
N GLN A 53 -14.91 -5.27 1.08
CA GLN A 53 -15.86 -6.04 1.89
C GLN A 53 -15.73 -5.70 3.39
N HIS A 54 -14.56 -5.26 3.83
CA HIS A 54 -14.28 -4.76 5.18
C HIS A 54 -14.56 -3.26 5.35
N HIS A 55 -15.31 -2.64 4.44
CA HIS A 55 -15.63 -1.20 4.45
C HIS A 55 -14.41 -0.27 4.35
N ILE A 56 -13.34 -0.72 3.73
CA ILE A 56 -12.15 0.08 3.46
C ILE A 56 -12.23 0.58 2.01
N THR A 57 -12.20 1.90 1.80
CA THR A 57 -12.07 2.49 0.47
C THR A 57 -10.70 2.18 -0.08
N THR A 58 -10.61 1.83 -1.36
CA THR A 58 -9.32 1.56 -2.02
C THR A 58 -9.12 2.45 -3.22
N LEU A 59 -7.91 3.00 -3.35
CA LEU A 59 -7.45 3.71 -4.54
C LEU A 59 -6.28 2.94 -5.15
N LEU A 60 -6.51 2.30 -6.29
CA LEU A 60 -5.45 1.72 -7.10
C LEU A 60 -5.03 2.76 -8.14
N THR A 61 -3.85 3.32 -8.01
CA THR A 61 -3.37 4.36 -8.93
C THR A 61 -2.16 3.90 -9.72
N ASP A 62 -2.06 4.37 -10.97
CA ASP A 62 -0.80 4.34 -11.68
C ASP A 62 0.13 5.37 -11.05
N LEU A 63 1.42 5.06 -10.90
CA LEU A 63 2.42 5.97 -10.35
C LEU A 63 3.28 6.61 -11.45
N LEU A 64 3.12 6.15 -12.68
CA LEU A 64 3.75 6.68 -13.90
C LEU A 64 2.68 6.97 -14.93
N THR A 65 2.92 7.99 -15.77
CA THR A 65 2.13 8.16 -17.00
C THR A 65 2.53 7.07 -18.01
N PRO A 66 1.71 6.84 -19.07
CA PRO A 66 2.08 5.90 -20.13
C PRO A 66 3.45 6.22 -20.76
N GLU A 67 3.76 7.51 -20.96
CA GLU A 67 5.01 7.97 -21.54
C GLU A 67 6.21 7.74 -20.57
N GLU A 68 5.99 7.98 -19.28
CA GLU A 68 7.00 7.71 -18.26
C GLU A 68 7.28 6.21 -18.12
N ASP A 69 6.27 5.35 -18.27
CA ASP A 69 6.41 3.89 -18.16
C ASP A 69 7.12 3.27 -19.37
N GLU A 70 7.19 3.96 -20.51
CA GLU A 70 8.02 3.54 -21.66
C GLU A 70 9.52 3.55 -21.33
N VAL A 71 9.94 4.38 -20.38
CA VAL A 71 11.34 4.43 -19.89
C VAL A 71 11.51 3.40 -18.79
N TYR A 72 12.20 2.30 -19.10
CA TYR A 72 12.34 1.14 -18.21
C TYR A 72 12.88 1.49 -16.83
N GLU A 73 13.82 2.42 -16.74
CA GLU A 73 14.46 2.87 -15.51
C GLU A 73 13.47 3.54 -14.54
N ASN A 74 12.43 4.21 -15.05
CA ASN A 74 11.42 4.87 -14.24
C ASN A 74 10.65 3.87 -13.36
N ARG A 75 10.46 2.63 -13.84
CA ARG A 75 9.78 1.56 -13.09
C ARG A 75 10.48 1.16 -11.80
N PHE A 76 11.77 1.53 -11.67
CA PHE A 76 12.61 1.27 -10.50
C PHE A 76 13.08 2.54 -9.80
N ASN A 77 12.68 3.71 -10.30
CA ASN A 77 13.01 5.01 -9.70
C ASN A 77 12.12 5.23 -8.46
N THR A 78 12.56 4.68 -7.33
CA THR A 78 11.79 4.78 -6.07
C THR A 78 11.57 6.22 -5.64
N ASP A 79 12.45 7.16 -5.96
CA ASP A 79 12.28 8.59 -5.63
C ASP A 79 11.09 9.18 -6.39
N LEU A 80 11.00 8.94 -7.71
CA LEU A 80 9.87 9.38 -8.54
C LEU A 80 8.57 8.74 -8.05
N LEU A 81 8.56 7.42 -7.83
CA LEU A 81 7.37 6.69 -7.42
C LEU A 81 6.89 7.11 -6.02
N THR A 82 7.83 7.41 -5.11
CA THR A 82 7.53 7.94 -3.77
C THR A 82 6.92 9.33 -3.84
N ASP A 83 7.52 10.26 -4.61
CA ASP A 83 6.97 11.61 -4.82
C ASP A 83 5.54 11.54 -5.37
N ARG A 84 5.30 10.69 -6.38
CA ARG A 84 3.96 10.49 -6.94
C ARG A 84 2.96 10.00 -5.90
N LEU A 85 3.34 9.02 -5.06
CA LEU A 85 2.47 8.49 -4.02
C LEU A 85 2.15 9.53 -2.93
N ILE A 86 3.13 10.33 -2.53
CA ILE A 86 2.94 11.44 -1.59
C ILE A 86 1.91 12.42 -2.15
N ARG A 87 2.13 12.91 -3.36
CA ARG A 87 1.26 13.91 -4.00
C ARG A 87 -0.14 13.37 -4.28
N VAL A 88 -0.27 12.10 -4.65
CA VAL A 88 -1.58 11.43 -4.74
C VAL A 88 -2.29 11.45 -3.39
N THR A 89 -1.57 11.14 -2.31
CA THR A 89 -2.15 11.15 -0.95
C THR A 89 -2.60 12.54 -0.54
N GLU A 90 -1.77 13.56 -0.75
CA GLU A 90 -2.12 14.96 -0.47
C GLU A 90 -3.36 15.38 -1.27
N LYS A 91 -3.43 14.96 -2.56
CA LYS A 91 -4.59 15.26 -3.41
C LYS A 91 -5.88 14.58 -2.94
N MET A 92 -5.79 13.37 -2.41
CA MET A 92 -6.95 12.68 -1.83
C MET A 92 -7.42 13.38 -0.54
N LEU A 93 -6.49 13.88 0.28
CA LEU A 93 -6.83 14.63 1.51
C LEU A 93 -7.51 15.98 1.24
N GLU A 94 -7.30 16.59 0.09
CA GLU A 94 -8.03 17.80 -0.32
C GLU A 94 -9.53 17.55 -0.50
N GLN A 95 -9.95 16.30 -0.67
CA GLN A 95 -11.36 15.94 -0.81
C GLN A 95 -11.99 15.71 0.56
N ILE A 96 -13.01 16.50 0.90
CA ILE A 96 -13.72 16.46 2.20
C ILE A 96 -14.14 15.04 2.59
N ALA A 97 -14.50 14.18 1.63
CA ALA A 97 -14.91 12.81 1.89
C ALA A 97 -13.78 11.92 2.50
N PHE A 98 -12.51 12.27 2.30
CA PHE A 98 -11.37 11.47 2.74
C PHE A 98 -10.54 12.13 3.84
N ASP A 99 -10.72 13.43 4.09
CA ASP A 99 -9.99 14.19 5.12
C ASP A 99 -10.11 13.58 6.53
N VAL A 100 -11.26 12.96 6.81
CA VAL A 100 -11.54 12.35 8.12
C VAL A 100 -11.22 10.84 8.17
N LEU A 101 -10.84 10.21 7.07
CA LEU A 101 -10.56 8.78 7.03
C LEU A 101 -9.09 8.50 7.36
N PRO A 102 -8.79 7.55 8.26
CA PRO A 102 -7.41 7.10 8.46
C PRO A 102 -6.87 6.47 7.17
N ILE A 103 -5.61 6.80 6.85
CA ILE A 103 -4.94 6.38 5.62
C ILE A 103 -3.98 5.24 5.87
N GLY A 104 -4.01 4.25 4.99
CA GLY A 104 -3.01 3.20 4.88
C GLY A 104 -2.47 3.05 3.46
N TYR A 105 -1.34 2.35 3.35
CA TYR A 105 -0.75 1.97 2.07
C TYR A 105 -0.67 0.46 1.90
N PHE A 106 -0.94 0.00 0.68
CA PHE A 106 -0.64 -1.36 0.25
C PHE A 106 0.41 -1.31 -0.87
N GLY A 107 1.64 -1.73 -0.55
CA GLY A 107 2.76 -1.74 -1.49
C GLY A 107 3.07 -3.15 -1.98
N ALA A 108 3.17 -3.34 -3.31
CA ALA A 108 3.52 -4.63 -3.91
C ALA A 108 4.89 -4.56 -4.58
N SER A 109 5.77 -5.55 -4.31
CA SER A 109 7.12 -5.63 -4.89
C SER A 109 7.89 -4.30 -4.72
N THR A 110 8.35 -3.64 -5.79
CA THR A 110 9.03 -2.33 -5.74
C THR A 110 8.13 -1.22 -5.17
N GLY A 111 6.82 -1.29 -5.35
CA GLY A 111 5.88 -0.35 -4.75
C GLY A 111 5.87 -0.37 -3.22
N ALA A 112 6.37 -1.44 -2.59
CA ALA A 112 6.51 -1.48 -1.14
C ALA A 112 7.57 -0.49 -0.63
N ALA A 113 8.67 -0.30 -1.36
CA ALA A 113 9.68 0.70 -1.02
C ALA A 113 9.09 2.11 -1.07
N SER A 114 8.37 2.44 -2.15
CA SER A 114 7.72 3.75 -2.28
C SER A 114 6.66 3.98 -1.21
N ALA A 115 5.89 2.94 -0.84
CA ALA A 115 4.90 3.03 0.24
C ALA A 115 5.55 3.32 1.60
N LEU A 116 6.69 2.69 1.91
CA LEU A 116 7.43 2.90 3.15
C LEU A 116 8.07 4.29 3.20
N ASP A 117 8.73 4.73 2.12
CA ASP A 117 9.34 6.06 2.07
C ASP A 117 8.29 7.17 2.08
N ALA A 118 7.15 7.00 1.40
CA ALA A 118 6.04 7.94 1.47
C ALA A 118 5.43 8.01 2.89
N ALA A 119 5.29 6.87 3.56
CA ALA A 119 4.82 6.82 4.94
C ALA A 119 5.82 7.48 5.91
N ALA A 120 7.13 7.32 5.68
CA ALA A 120 8.15 8.02 6.46
C ALA A 120 8.05 9.54 6.30
N PHE A 121 7.86 10.02 5.06
CA PHE A 121 7.73 11.45 4.76
C PHE A 121 6.45 12.07 5.36
N LEU A 122 5.31 11.41 5.18
CA LEU A 122 4.00 11.90 5.64
C LEU A 122 3.77 11.70 7.15
N GLY A 123 4.64 10.95 7.81
CA GLY A 123 4.63 10.77 9.27
C GLY A 123 3.30 10.25 9.80
N ASP A 124 2.66 11.03 10.66
CA ASP A 124 1.43 10.62 11.34
C ASP A 124 0.18 10.60 10.44
N THR A 125 0.27 11.07 9.19
CA THR A 125 -0.84 11.00 8.23
C THR A 125 -1.13 9.55 7.81
N VAL A 126 -0.08 8.76 7.60
CA VAL A 126 -0.22 7.34 7.24
C VAL A 126 -0.11 6.48 8.49
N LYS A 127 -1.15 5.72 8.81
CA LYS A 127 -1.25 4.94 10.05
C LYS A 127 -0.78 3.49 9.90
N ALA A 128 -0.95 2.89 8.73
CA ALA A 128 -0.59 1.50 8.49
C ALA A 128 -0.04 1.28 7.07
N VAL A 129 0.93 0.39 6.94
CA VAL A 129 1.48 -0.05 5.65
C VAL A 129 1.48 -1.57 5.60
N VAL A 130 1.00 -2.14 4.50
CA VAL A 130 1.14 -3.57 4.17
C VAL A 130 2.03 -3.69 2.95
N CYS A 131 3.07 -4.50 3.04
CA CYS A 131 4.00 -4.81 1.96
C CYS A 131 3.81 -6.26 1.52
N ARG A 132 3.46 -6.51 0.26
CA ARG A 132 3.30 -7.85 -0.32
C ARG A 132 4.46 -8.19 -1.24
N GLY A 133 5.27 -9.22 -0.88
CA GLY A 133 6.47 -9.60 -1.64
C GLY A 133 7.38 -8.39 -1.87
N GLY A 134 7.53 -7.55 -0.84
CA GLY A 134 8.07 -6.21 -0.95
C GLY A 134 9.59 -6.19 -1.17
N ARG A 135 10.06 -5.35 -2.11
CA ARG A 135 11.45 -4.94 -2.25
C ARG A 135 11.73 -3.78 -1.27
N VAL A 136 11.47 -4.07 0.01
CA VAL A 136 11.60 -3.11 1.11
C VAL A 136 13.04 -2.67 1.35
N ASP A 137 13.99 -3.44 0.85
CA ASP A 137 15.43 -3.11 0.79
C ASP A 137 15.75 -1.87 -0.05
N MET A 138 14.86 -1.48 -0.96
CA MET A 138 14.99 -0.29 -1.80
C MET A 138 14.49 0.99 -1.08
N ALA A 139 13.80 0.87 0.05
CA ALA A 139 13.38 2.02 0.85
C ALA A 139 14.57 2.63 1.59
N LYS A 140 14.59 3.97 1.65
CA LYS A 140 15.72 4.74 2.19
C LYS A 140 15.54 5.18 3.64
N ASN A 141 14.27 5.31 4.08
CA ASN A 141 13.90 5.97 5.33
C ASN A 141 13.18 5.04 6.33
N LEU A 142 13.56 3.75 6.36
CA LEU A 142 12.89 2.73 7.19
C LEU A 142 12.81 3.08 8.68
N SER A 143 13.84 3.73 9.23
CA SER A 143 13.88 4.14 10.65
C SER A 143 12.92 5.28 10.99
N GLU A 144 12.49 6.03 9.99
CA GLU A 144 11.59 7.18 10.12
C GLU A 144 10.11 6.81 9.97
N VAL A 145 9.82 5.57 9.54
CA VAL A 145 8.44 5.09 9.38
C VAL A 145 7.76 5.03 10.74
N LYS A 146 6.70 5.81 10.91
CA LYS A 146 5.84 5.80 12.11
C LYS A 146 4.65 4.86 11.96
N ALA A 147 4.17 4.67 10.73
CA ALA A 147 3.08 3.77 10.39
C ALA A 147 3.36 2.34 10.86
N GLN A 148 2.33 1.61 11.24
CA GLN A 148 2.47 0.21 11.63
C GLN A 148 2.60 -0.66 10.40
N VAL A 149 3.60 -1.56 10.36
CA VAL A 149 4.02 -2.24 9.14
C VAL A 149 3.79 -3.74 9.20
N LEU A 150 3.10 -4.29 8.20
CA LEU A 150 3.00 -5.72 7.93
C LEU A 150 3.80 -6.07 6.67
N LEU A 151 4.79 -6.94 6.82
CA LEU A 151 5.58 -7.50 5.72
C LEU A 151 5.04 -8.91 5.40
N ILE A 152 4.42 -9.11 4.24
CA ILE A 152 3.91 -10.41 3.78
C ILE A 152 4.86 -10.95 2.72
N VAL A 153 5.41 -12.14 2.95
CA VAL A 153 6.35 -12.80 2.06
C VAL A 153 5.90 -14.23 1.76
N GLY A 154 6.21 -14.75 0.58
CA GLY A 154 6.02 -16.18 0.28
C GLY A 154 7.12 -17.01 0.92
N SER A 155 6.79 -18.14 1.57
CA SER A 155 7.79 -18.96 2.27
C SER A 155 8.84 -19.60 1.34
N ARG A 156 8.56 -19.64 0.03
CA ARG A 156 9.51 -20.11 -1.01
C ARG A 156 10.30 -18.98 -1.67
N ASP A 157 10.03 -17.73 -1.35
CA ASP A 157 10.75 -16.57 -1.89
C ASP A 157 11.91 -16.17 -0.97
N LEU A 158 12.89 -17.09 -0.81
CA LEU A 158 13.99 -16.94 0.13
C LEU A 158 14.76 -15.62 -0.02
N PRO A 159 15.10 -15.14 -1.25
CA PRO A 159 15.81 -13.87 -1.39
C PRO A 159 15.00 -12.69 -0.82
N VAL A 160 13.69 -12.64 -1.05
CA VAL A 160 12.82 -11.57 -0.54
C VAL A 160 12.62 -11.67 0.96
N ILE A 161 12.57 -12.89 1.52
CA ILE A 161 12.53 -13.09 2.98
C ILE A 161 13.75 -12.45 3.64
N ASP A 162 14.97 -12.72 3.13
CA ASP A 162 16.20 -12.15 3.70
C ASP A 162 16.24 -10.62 3.63
N LEU A 163 15.75 -10.05 2.51
CA LEU A 163 15.66 -8.59 2.35
C LEU A 163 14.64 -7.97 3.33
N ASN A 164 13.50 -8.63 3.50
CA ASN A 164 12.46 -8.17 4.43
C ASN A 164 12.91 -8.32 5.88
N GLN A 165 13.67 -9.36 6.25
CA GLN A 165 14.20 -9.53 7.59
C GLN A 165 15.16 -8.39 7.97
N LYS A 166 16.09 -8.03 7.07
CA LYS A 166 17.00 -6.90 7.28
C LYS A 166 16.28 -5.56 7.42
N ALA A 167 15.29 -5.32 6.56
CA ALA A 167 14.46 -4.11 6.64
C ALA A 167 13.64 -4.08 7.94
N TYR A 168 13.08 -5.22 8.34
CA TYR A 168 12.36 -5.37 9.60
C TYR A 168 13.22 -4.92 10.80
N GLU A 169 14.48 -5.30 10.85
CA GLU A 169 15.40 -4.91 11.94
C GLU A 169 15.66 -3.40 11.98
N SER A 170 15.65 -2.73 10.82
CA SER A 170 15.89 -1.29 10.69
C SER A 170 14.70 -0.42 11.09
N MET A 171 13.49 -0.92 11.03
CA MET A 171 12.28 -0.19 11.42
C MET A 171 12.16 -0.06 12.94
N ARG A 172 11.64 1.07 13.43
CA ARG A 172 11.43 1.34 14.86
C ARG A 172 9.96 1.29 15.29
N THR A 173 9.05 1.19 14.36
CA THR A 173 7.61 1.14 14.58
C THR A 173 7.12 -0.27 14.96
N LYS A 174 5.84 -0.38 15.34
CA LYS A 174 5.16 -1.68 15.50
C LYS A 174 5.09 -2.37 14.13
N LYS A 175 5.62 -3.57 14.06
CA LYS A 175 5.78 -4.30 12.80
C LYS A 175 5.56 -5.79 12.99
N LYS A 176 5.14 -6.46 11.92
CA LYS A 176 5.00 -7.92 11.86
C LYS A 176 5.50 -8.42 10.51
N MET A 177 6.15 -9.56 10.51
CA MET A 177 6.45 -10.31 9.30
C MET A 177 5.55 -11.54 9.25
N TYR A 178 4.96 -11.81 8.10
CA TYR A 178 4.03 -12.91 7.87
C TYR A 178 4.43 -13.69 6.64
N ALA A 179 4.81 -14.96 6.84
CA ALA A 179 5.18 -15.85 5.75
C ALA A 179 3.98 -16.68 5.34
N VAL A 180 3.53 -16.57 4.08
CA VAL A 180 2.49 -17.42 3.50
C VAL A 180 3.13 -18.74 3.10
N GLU A 181 2.69 -19.82 3.72
CA GLU A 181 3.31 -21.13 3.56
C GLU A 181 3.13 -21.67 2.14
N GLY A 182 4.20 -22.18 1.56
CA GLY A 182 4.23 -22.72 0.20
C GLY A 182 4.12 -21.69 -0.93
N ALA A 183 3.97 -20.40 -0.62
CA ALA A 183 3.82 -19.36 -1.63
C ALA A 183 5.17 -18.93 -2.23
N SER A 184 5.15 -18.63 -3.54
CA SER A 184 6.21 -17.97 -4.28
C SER A 184 6.05 -16.44 -4.24
N HIS A 185 6.91 -15.70 -4.96
CA HIS A 185 6.90 -14.23 -5.01
C HIS A 185 5.56 -13.63 -5.46
N LEU A 186 4.87 -14.29 -6.38
CA LEU A 186 3.63 -13.77 -6.97
C LEU A 186 2.37 -14.25 -6.27
N PHE A 187 2.48 -15.19 -5.32
CA PHE A 187 1.35 -15.77 -4.58
C PHE A 187 0.30 -16.39 -5.53
N GLU A 188 0.77 -17.12 -6.56
CA GLU A 188 -0.09 -17.75 -7.58
C GLU A 188 -0.60 -19.12 -7.16
N GLU A 189 -0.06 -19.66 -6.08
CA GLU A 189 -0.48 -20.95 -5.54
C GLU A 189 -1.91 -20.85 -4.98
N PRO A 190 -2.71 -21.93 -5.10
CA PRO A 190 -4.10 -21.93 -4.65
C PRO A 190 -4.23 -21.48 -3.19
N GLY A 191 -5.07 -20.46 -2.94
CA GLY A 191 -5.32 -19.91 -1.61
C GLY A 191 -4.29 -18.87 -1.13
N SER A 192 -3.08 -18.81 -1.71
CA SER A 192 -2.02 -17.93 -1.23
C SER A 192 -2.39 -16.44 -1.31
N LEU A 193 -3.01 -16.02 -2.42
CA LEU A 193 -3.43 -14.62 -2.57
C LEU A 193 -4.61 -14.26 -1.66
N GLU A 194 -5.50 -15.22 -1.37
CA GLU A 194 -6.58 -15.05 -0.41
C GLU A 194 -6.03 -14.85 1.01
N GLU A 195 -5.03 -15.64 1.39
CA GLU A 195 -4.35 -15.52 2.68
C GLU A 195 -3.65 -14.15 2.81
N VAL A 196 -2.99 -13.65 1.75
CA VAL A 196 -2.45 -12.29 1.69
C VAL A 196 -3.53 -11.24 1.92
N ALA A 197 -4.66 -11.37 1.21
CA ALA A 197 -5.74 -10.38 1.28
C ALA A 197 -6.39 -10.33 2.66
N ASN A 198 -6.63 -11.49 3.27
CA ASN A 198 -7.17 -11.59 4.63
C ASN A 198 -6.19 -11.02 5.67
N ALA A 199 -4.90 -11.36 5.58
CA ALA A 199 -3.89 -10.81 6.48
C ALA A 199 -3.76 -9.27 6.35
N ALA A 200 -3.90 -8.75 5.14
CA ALA A 200 -3.93 -7.30 4.91
C ALA A 200 -5.19 -6.65 5.49
N ALA A 201 -6.36 -7.27 5.32
CA ALA A 201 -7.62 -6.78 5.87
C ALA A 201 -7.56 -6.74 7.40
N ASP A 202 -7.15 -7.81 8.05
CA ASP A 202 -6.98 -7.88 9.51
C ASP A 202 -6.05 -6.78 10.02
N TRP A 203 -4.93 -6.54 9.31
CA TRP A 203 -3.96 -5.51 9.69
C TRP A 203 -4.56 -4.11 9.59
N PHE A 204 -5.24 -3.81 8.49
CA PHE A 204 -5.85 -2.51 8.31
C PHE A 204 -7.05 -2.30 9.25
N GLU A 205 -7.88 -3.31 9.50
CA GLU A 205 -8.94 -3.19 10.50
C GLU A 205 -8.38 -2.87 11.89
N LEU A 206 -7.34 -3.58 12.31
CA LEU A 206 -6.71 -3.37 13.61
C LEU A 206 -6.12 -1.96 13.76
N HIS A 207 -5.49 -1.43 12.68
CA HIS A 207 -4.66 -0.25 12.77
C HIS A 207 -5.25 1.01 12.14
N LEU A 208 -6.33 0.89 11.36
CA LEU A 208 -7.06 2.03 10.80
C LEU A 208 -8.45 2.15 11.41
N CYS A 209 -9.18 1.04 11.56
CA CYS A 209 -10.59 1.09 11.88
C CYS A 209 -10.90 1.05 13.38
N ASN A 210 -10.00 0.54 14.22
CA ASN A 210 -10.25 0.37 15.66
C ASN A 210 -9.62 1.47 16.54
N GLN A 211 -9.05 2.53 15.96
CA GLN A 211 -8.45 3.63 16.73
C GLN A 211 -9.45 4.55 17.42
N THR A 212 -10.73 4.49 17.07
CA THR A 212 -11.79 5.37 17.61
C THR A 212 -12.27 4.99 19.01
N LEU A 213 -11.79 3.92 19.64
CA LEU A 213 -12.26 3.46 20.96
C LEU A 213 -11.36 3.86 22.14
N THR A 214 -10.22 4.51 21.93
CA THR A 214 -9.26 4.80 23.01
C THR A 214 -9.17 6.27 23.44
N GLU A 215 -9.86 7.21 22.77
CA GLU A 215 -9.80 8.63 23.12
C GLU A 215 -10.98 9.18 23.92
N ASN A 216 -11.97 8.35 24.29
CA ASN A 216 -13.11 8.74 25.10
C ASN A 216 -13.22 7.91 26.39
N THR A 217 -12.20 7.97 27.25
CA THR A 217 -12.39 7.63 28.68
C THR A 217 -11.90 8.83 29.50
N PRO A 218 -12.82 9.46 30.26
CA PRO A 218 -12.52 10.65 31.07
C PRO A 218 -11.56 10.35 32.22
#